data_40a2cc7a7dbbaca69231de80268f515b
#
_entry.id   40a2cc7a7dbbaca69231de80268f515b
#
_cell.length_a   1.000
_cell.length_b   1.000
_cell.length_c   1.000
_cell.angle_alpha   90.00
_cell.angle_beta   90.00
_cell.angle_gamma   90.00
#
_symmetry.space_group_name_H-M   'P 1'
#
loop_
_entity.id
_entity.type
_entity.pdbx_description
1 polymer ?
#
loop_
_entity_poly.entity_id
_entity_poly.type
_entity_poly.pdbx_seq_one_letter_code
_entity_poly.pdbx_strand_id
1 'polypeptide(L)'
;TPFSSTKPIRFLERPKNINAAQDAAARSALRALETETQAAFPGDANLAARIASYELAARMQLTVPEAANLKAEPEHIRKLYGADSGDRHQAAFAENCILARRLVERGVRFVQLFNGAYASGGRINWDGHFKLKEQYDVHGRILDQPVAGLLRDLKQRGLLEDTLVVFATEFGRMPMFQAGT
;
A
#
# COMPACT_ATOMS: atom_id res chain seq x y z
N THR A 1 9.10 -4.48 9.41
CA THR A 1 10.11 -3.98 8.46
C THR A 1 9.39 -3.25 7.35
N PRO A 2 9.80 -2.03 7.01
CA PRO A 2 9.17 -1.25 5.96
C PRO A 2 9.22 -2.04 4.65
N PHE A 3 8.22 -1.82 3.80
CA PHE A 3 8.19 -2.35 2.45
C PHE A 3 9.48 -1.93 1.73
N SER A 4 10.20 -2.88 1.16
CA SER A 4 11.36 -2.59 0.35
C SER A 4 10.85 -2.25 -1.07
N SER A 5 11.41 -1.24 -1.70
CA SER A 5 11.10 -0.88 -3.09
C SER A 5 11.34 -2.03 -4.07
N THR A 6 12.17 -3.01 -3.68
CA THR A 6 12.44 -4.19 -4.49
C THR A 6 11.40 -5.31 -4.32
N LYS A 7 10.64 -5.31 -3.22
CA LYS A 7 9.54 -6.26 -2.94
C LYS A 7 8.45 -5.54 -2.16
N PRO A 8 7.65 -4.71 -2.83
CA PRO A 8 6.65 -3.86 -2.19
C PRO A 8 5.54 -4.66 -1.48
N ILE A 9 5.30 -5.89 -1.92
CA ILE A 9 4.34 -6.79 -1.29
C ILE A 9 5.03 -8.12 -0.99
N ARG A 10 4.86 -8.59 0.23
CA ARG A 10 5.46 -9.84 0.69
C ARG A 10 4.61 -11.04 0.31
N PHE A 11 5.23 -12.20 0.23
CA PHE A 11 4.56 -13.48 0.05
C PHE A 11 3.75 -13.62 -1.26
N LEU A 12 4.09 -12.86 -2.29
CA LEU A 12 3.50 -13.00 -3.62
C LEU A 12 4.16 -14.10 -4.44
N GLU A 13 5.42 -14.38 -4.15
CA GLU A 13 6.17 -15.39 -4.89
C GLU A 13 5.78 -16.78 -4.40
N ARG A 14 5.58 -17.67 -5.35
CA ARG A 14 5.41 -19.11 -5.06
C ARG A 14 6.67 -19.65 -4.38
N PRO A 15 6.55 -20.53 -3.39
CA PRO A 15 7.70 -21.24 -2.83
C PRO A 15 8.52 -21.92 -3.92
N LYS A 16 9.85 -21.83 -3.85
CA LYS A 16 10.75 -22.34 -4.89
C LYS A 16 10.63 -23.86 -5.14
N ASN A 17 10.18 -24.59 -4.15
CA ASN A 17 9.97 -26.04 -4.19
C ASN A 17 8.61 -26.47 -4.77
N ILE A 18 7.74 -25.52 -5.14
CA ILE A 18 6.42 -25.80 -5.72
C ILE A 18 6.37 -25.22 -7.14
N ASN A 19 6.13 -26.06 -8.14
CA ASN A 19 5.96 -25.61 -9.51
C ASN A 19 4.50 -25.15 -9.80
N ALA A 20 4.26 -24.57 -10.98
CA ALA A 20 2.94 -24.02 -11.34
C ALA A 20 1.84 -25.09 -11.37
N ALA A 21 2.16 -26.29 -11.85
CA ALA A 21 1.19 -27.38 -11.93
C ALA A 21 0.81 -27.91 -10.54
N GLN A 22 1.79 -28.03 -9.65
CA GLN A 22 1.55 -28.43 -8.26
C GLN A 22 0.70 -27.41 -7.50
N ASP A 23 0.98 -26.11 -7.69
CA ASP A 23 0.18 -25.04 -7.09
C ASP A 23 -1.27 -25.05 -7.61
N ALA A 24 -1.46 -25.21 -8.92
CA ALA A 24 -2.79 -25.31 -9.52
C ALA A 24 -3.56 -26.54 -9.03
N ALA A 25 -2.89 -27.68 -8.93
CA ALA A 25 -3.50 -28.93 -8.41
C ALA A 25 -3.90 -28.77 -6.93
N ALA A 26 -3.04 -28.18 -6.11
CA ALA A 26 -3.32 -27.93 -4.70
C ALA A 26 -4.52 -26.98 -4.52
N ARG A 27 -4.62 -25.92 -5.31
CA ARG A 27 -5.78 -25.00 -5.30
C ARG A 27 -7.07 -25.68 -5.75
N SER A 28 -7.00 -26.55 -6.76
CA SER A 28 -8.15 -27.32 -7.23
C SER A 28 -8.65 -28.28 -6.15
N ALA A 29 -7.75 -29.00 -5.50
CA ALA A 29 -8.09 -29.88 -4.40
C ALA A 29 -8.70 -29.14 -3.21
N LEU A 30 -8.14 -27.99 -2.85
CA LEU A 30 -8.68 -27.13 -1.78
C LEU A 30 -10.12 -26.69 -2.11
N ARG A 31 -10.39 -26.22 -3.32
CA ARG A 31 -11.75 -25.83 -3.74
C ARG A 31 -12.75 -26.96 -3.66
N ALA A 32 -12.34 -28.18 -4.03
CA ALA A 32 -13.20 -29.35 -3.92
C ALA A 32 -13.58 -29.64 -2.45
N LEU A 33 -12.60 -29.59 -1.55
CA LEU A 33 -12.81 -29.73 -0.10
C LEU A 33 -13.69 -28.62 0.48
N GLU A 34 -13.48 -27.37 0.06
CA GLU A 34 -14.29 -26.23 0.48
C GLU A 34 -15.75 -26.38 0.04
N THR A 35 -15.99 -26.84 -1.19
CA THR A 35 -17.33 -27.10 -1.71
C THR A 35 -18.04 -28.19 -0.92
N GLU A 36 -17.34 -29.28 -0.64
CA GLU A 36 -17.87 -30.40 0.16
C GLU A 36 -18.18 -29.95 1.59
N THR A 37 -17.28 -29.17 2.19
CA THR A 37 -17.46 -28.64 3.56
C THR A 37 -18.65 -27.67 3.62
N GLN A 38 -18.81 -26.78 2.65
CA GLN A 38 -19.97 -25.90 2.58
C GLN A 38 -21.29 -26.66 2.42
N ALA A 39 -21.29 -27.73 1.64
CA ALA A 39 -22.45 -28.59 1.49
C ALA A 39 -22.83 -29.33 2.79
N ALA A 40 -21.82 -29.69 3.59
CA ALA A 40 -22.03 -30.34 4.89
C ALA A 40 -22.55 -29.37 5.96
N PHE A 41 -22.24 -28.08 5.83
CA PHE A 41 -22.66 -27.03 6.79
C PHE A 41 -23.44 -25.90 6.08
N PRO A 42 -24.62 -26.18 5.53
CA PRO A 42 -25.42 -25.19 4.83
C PRO A 42 -25.89 -24.11 5.80
N GLY A 43 -25.63 -22.85 5.44
CA GLY A 43 -26.03 -21.70 6.27
C GLY A 43 -24.97 -21.18 7.25
N ASP A 44 -23.79 -21.80 7.30
CA ASP A 44 -22.67 -21.22 8.05
C ASP A 44 -22.07 -20.01 7.28
N ALA A 45 -22.56 -18.81 7.62
CA ALA A 45 -22.10 -17.57 7.01
C ALA A 45 -20.62 -17.27 7.33
N ASN A 46 -20.10 -17.72 8.48
CA ASN A 46 -18.71 -17.50 8.86
C ASN A 46 -17.77 -18.37 8.00
N LEU A 47 -18.16 -19.63 7.76
CA LEU A 47 -17.42 -20.51 6.86
C LEU A 47 -17.39 -19.93 5.45
N ALA A 48 -18.54 -19.54 4.91
CA ALA A 48 -18.63 -18.94 3.57
C ALA A 48 -17.78 -17.66 3.44
N ALA A 49 -17.84 -16.77 4.43
CA ALA A 49 -17.04 -15.53 4.46
C ALA A 49 -15.53 -15.82 4.52
N ARG A 50 -15.10 -16.84 5.27
CA ARG A 50 -13.70 -17.24 5.37
C ARG A 50 -13.19 -17.80 4.04
N ILE A 51 -13.94 -18.67 3.39
CA ILE A 51 -13.59 -19.23 2.08
C ILE A 51 -13.47 -18.09 1.05
N ALA A 52 -14.46 -17.19 0.97
CA ALA A 52 -14.43 -16.05 0.08
C ALA A 52 -13.20 -15.14 0.31
N SER A 53 -12.79 -14.96 1.57
CA SER A 53 -11.60 -14.20 1.94
C SER A 53 -10.32 -14.86 1.43
N TYR A 54 -10.17 -16.16 1.58
CA TYR A 54 -9.00 -16.90 1.04
C TYR A 54 -8.97 -16.93 -0.48
N GLU A 55 -10.11 -17.10 -1.13
CA GLU A 55 -10.19 -17.03 -2.59
C GLU A 55 -9.82 -15.64 -3.13
N LEU A 56 -10.26 -14.57 -2.43
CA LEU A 56 -9.86 -13.21 -2.76
C LEU A 56 -8.35 -13.04 -2.63
N ALA A 57 -7.76 -13.50 -1.53
CA ALA A 57 -6.31 -13.46 -1.32
C ALA A 57 -5.55 -14.21 -2.41
N ALA A 58 -6.04 -15.39 -2.83
CA ALA A 58 -5.44 -16.17 -3.91
C ALA A 58 -5.51 -15.43 -5.26
N ARG A 59 -6.63 -14.79 -5.59
CA ARG A 59 -6.75 -13.95 -6.80
C ARG A 59 -5.80 -12.75 -6.75
N MET A 60 -5.67 -12.10 -5.60
CA MET A 60 -4.73 -10.99 -5.41
C MET A 60 -3.28 -11.42 -5.67
N GLN A 61 -2.86 -12.61 -5.22
CA GLN A 61 -1.52 -13.12 -5.50
C GLN A 61 -1.20 -13.25 -6.99
N LEU A 62 -2.20 -13.46 -7.83
CA LEU A 62 -2.01 -13.58 -9.28
C LEU A 62 -1.92 -12.21 -9.99
N THR A 63 -2.64 -11.20 -9.49
CA THR A 63 -2.76 -9.89 -10.15
C THR A 63 -1.80 -8.83 -9.59
N VAL A 64 -1.42 -8.97 -8.33
CA VAL A 64 -0.57 -7.99 -7.63
C VAL A 64 0.86 -7.90 -8.17
N PRO A 65 1.53 -8.97 -8.68
CA PRO A 65 2.87 -8.84 -9.26
C PRO A 65 2.95 -7.80 -10.38
N GLU A 66 1.93 -7.74 -11.23
CA GLU A 66 1.84 -6.73 -12.30
C GLU A 66 1.64 -5.33 -11.69
N ALA A 67 0.73 -5.16 -10.73
CA ALA A 67 0.52 -3.89 -10.05
C ALA A 67 1.80 -3.40 -9.33
N ALA A 68 2.57 -4.31 -8.75
CA ALA A 68 3.80 -4.02 -8.02
C ALA A 68 5.01 -3.75 -8.93
N ASN A 69 4.91 -3.99 -10.24
CA ASN A 69 5.99 -3.69 -11.18
C ASN A 69 6.06 -2.18 -11.50
N LEU A 70 6.61 -1.42 -10.56
CA LEU A 70 6.74 0.05 -10.67
C LEU A 70 7.75 0.48 -11.74
N LYS A 71 8.65 -0.41 -12.17
CA LYS A 71 9.61 -0.15 -13.25
C LYS A 71 8.94 -0.01 -14.62
N ALA A 72 7.73 -0.55 -14.77
CA ALA A 72 6.93 -0.42 -15.97
C ALA A 72 6.23 0.95 -16.10
N GLU A 73 6.29 1.80 -15.08
CA GLU A 73 5.71 3.14 -15.15
C GLU A 73 6.49 4.03 -16.12
N PRO A 74 5.79 4.79 -16.97
CA PRO A 74 6.43 5.75 -17.86
C PRO A 74 7.25 6.79 -17.10
N GLU A 75 8.34 7.25 -17.71
CA GLU A 75 9.24 8.22 -17.10
C GLU A 75 8.54 9.50 -16.64
N HIS A 76 7.58 10.02 -17.44
CA HIS A 76 6.84 11.23 -17.09
C HIS A 76 5.97 11.05 -15.84
N ILE A 77 5.43 9.84 -15.62
CA ILE A 77 4.69 9.50 -14.39
C ILE A 77 5.66 9.42 -13.21
N ARG A 78 6.78 8.75 -13.37
CA ARG A 78 7.81 8.66 -12.33
C ARG A 78 8.29 10.05 -11.89
N LYS A 79 8.53 10.95 -12.86
CA LYS A 79 8.90 12.35 -12.61
C LYS A 79 7.77 13.13 -11.93
N LEU A 80 6.52 12.93 -12.34
CA LEU A 80 5.35 13.57 -11.74
C LEU A 80 5.27 13.34 -10.23
N TYR A 81 5.49 12.10 -9.81
CA TYR A 81 5.47 11.71 -8.40
C TYR A 81 6.78 11.98 -7.66
N GLY A 82 7.87 12.22 -8.36
CA GLY A 82 9.21 12.33 -7.76
C GLY A 82 9.86 10.99 -7.42
N ALA A 83 9.50 9.91 -8.11
CA ALA A 83 10.07 8.58 -7.89
C ALA A 83 11.55 8.48 -8.28
N ASP A 84 12.04 9.43 -9.07
CA ASP A 84 13.45 9.54 -9.48
C ASP A 84 14.21 10.62 -8.66
N SER A 85 13.67 11.03 -7.52
CA SER A 85 14.30 11.99 -6.62
C SER A 85 15.63 11.47 -6.07
N GLY A 86 16.60 12.36 -5.92
CA GLY A 86 17.85 12.07 -5.20
C GLY A 86 17.65 11.83 -3.69
N ASP A 87 16.51 12.28 -3.13
CA ASP A 87 16.11 11.94 -1.77
C ASP A 87 15.44 10.56 -1.76
N ARG A 88 16.13 9.56 -1.23
CA ARG A 88 15.65 8.17 -1.15
C ARG A 88 14.31 8.02 -0.42
N HIS A 89 14.01 8.89 0.55
CA HIS A 89 12.77 8.81 1.32
C HIS A 89 11.60 9.35 0.51
N GLN A 90 11.80 10.45 -0.22
CA GLN A 90 10.82 10.98 -1.15
C GLN A 90 10.56 9.99 -2.29
N ALA A 91 11.62 9.45 -2.91
CA ALA A 91 11.48 8.45 -3.97
C ALA A 91 10.69 7.21 -3.52
N ALA A 92 11.01 6.68 -2.33
CA ALA A 92 10.29 5.53 -1.77
C ALA A 92 8.81 5.84 -1.48
N PHE A 93 8.50 7.04 -0.99
CA PHE A 93 7.11 7.44 -0.74
C PHE A 93 6.37 7.68 -2.07
N ALA A 94 7.03 8.23 -3.07
CA ALA A 94 6.51 8.37 -4.42
C ALA A 94 6.16 7.02 -5.06
N GLU A 95 7.01 6.02 -4.91
CA GLU A 95 6.74 4.65 -5.33
C GLU A 95 5.50 4.05 -4.65
N ASN A 96 5.33 4.31 -3.34
CA ASN A 96 4.12 3.89 -2.61
C ASN A 96 2.86 4.61 -3.13
N CYS A 97 2.95 5.89 -3.47
CA CYS A 97 1.84 6.64 -4.07
C CYS A 97 1.47 6.11 -5.47
N ILE A 98 2.45 5.77 -6.30
CA ILE A 98 2.23 5.13 -7.60
C ILE A 98 1.53 3.76 -7.41
N LEU A 99 2.02 2.95 -6.47
CA LEU A 99 1.41 1.66 -6.15
C LEU A 99 -0.04 1.82 -5.68
N ALA A 100 -0.33 2.80 -4.83
CA ALA A 100 -1.68 3.10 -4.37
C ALA A 100 -2.62 3.39 -5.55
N ARG A 101 -2.22 4.27 -6.47
CA ARG A 101 -2.99 4.55 -7.69
C ARG A 101 -3.23 3.29 -8.52
N ARG A 102 -2.20 2.46 -8.73
CA ARG A 102 -2.32 1.20 -9.48
C ARG A 102 -3.28 0.20 -8.82
N LEU A 103 -3.33 0.17 -7.50
CA LEU A 103 -4.28 -0.66 -6.75
C LEU A 103 -5.72 -0.13 -6.90
N VAL A 104 -5.92 1.19 -6.82
CA VAL A 104 -7.23 1.82 -7.06
C VAL A 104 -7.71 1.53 -8.48
N GLU A 105 -6.88 1.66 -9.50
CA GLU A 105 -7.19 1.30 -10.90
C GLU A 105 -7.68 -0.14 -11.06
N ARG A 106 -7.26 -1.03 -10.16
CA ARG A 106 -7.64 -2.45 -10.16
C ARG A 106 -8.81 -2.77 -9.24
N GLY A 107 -9.50 -1.74 -8.74
CA GLY A 107 -10.70 -1.88 -7.94
C GLY A 107 -10.45 -2.15 -6.45
N VAL A 108 -9.23 -1.91 -5.94
CA VAL A 108 -8.99 -1.92 -4.50
C VAL A 108 -9.66 -0.69 -3.89
N ARG A 109 -10.66 -0.93 -3.04
CA ARG A 109 -11.53 0.13 -2.50
C ARG A 109 -10.96 0.92 -1.33
N PHE A 110 -9.96 0.37 -0.66
CA PHE A 110 -9.31 1.03 0.47
C PHE A 110 -7.81 0.82 0.41
N VAL A 111 -7.06 1.92 0.36
CA VAL A 111 -5.60 1.92 0.38
C VAL A 111 -5.15 2.88 1.46
N GLN A 112 -4.30 2.43 2.37
CA GLN A 112 -3.73 3.27 3.42
C GLN A 112 -2.23 3.43 3.17
N LEU A 113 -1.79 4.68 3.09
CA LEU A 113 -0.40 5.06 2.98
C LEU A 113 0.09 5.64 4.31
N PHE A 114 1.26 5.20 4.74
CA PHE A 114 1.93 5.78 5.90
C PHE A 114 3.13 6.61 5.44
N ASN A 115 3.16 7.86 5.86
CA ASN A 115 4.30 8.74 5.65
C ASN A 115 4.97 9.01 7.00
N GLY A 116 6.19 8.53 7.15
CA GLY A 116 6.98 8.69 8.36
C GLY A 116 7.88 7.51 8.65
N ALA A 117 8.88 7.71 9.48
CA ALA A 117 9.74 6.64 9.95
C ALA A 117 9.20 6.07 11.25
N TYR A 118 9.08 4.75 11.31
CA TYR A 118 8.85 4.06 12.57
C TYR A 118 10.07 4.26 13.46
N ALA A 119 9.95 4.98 14.53
CA ALA A 119 10.60 4.76 15.79
C ALA A 119 10.88 6.04 16.57
N SER A 120 10.54 6.01 17.81
CA SER A 120 11.17 6.69 18.93
C SER A 120 12.72 6.56 18.87
N GLY A 121 13.42 7.49 19.41
CA GLY A 121 14.89 7.42 19.49
C GLY A 121 15.63 8.38 18.55
N GLY A 122 15.17 9.63 18.45
CA GLY A 122 15.91 10.69 17.77
C GLY A 122 15.87 10.66 16.24
N ARG A 123 15.02 9.81 15.65
CA ARG A 123 14.79 9.80 14.20
C ARG A 123 13.75 10.85 13.83
N ILE A 124 13.96 11.49 12.70
CA ILE A 124 13.00 12.43 12.14
C ILE A 124 11.71 11.70 11.78
N ASN A 125 10.60 12.11 12.38
CA ASN A 125 9.26 11.61 12.09
C ASN A 125 8.22 12.71 12.37
N TRP A 126 6.94 12.47 12.07
CA TRP A 126 5.88 13.42 12.35
C TRP A 126 5.58 13.60 13.84
N ASP A 127 5.96 12.64 14.67
CA ASP A 127 5.91 12.74 16.13
C ASP A 127 7.13 13.54 16.64
N GLY A 128 7.18 14.80 16.29
CA GLY A 128 8.27 15.73 16.60
C GLY A 128 8.08 16.37 17.97
N HIS A 129 9.01 16.16 18.88
CA HIS A 129 9.01 16.74 20.23
C HIS A 129 10.02 17.89 20.39
N PHE A 130 10.94 18.03 19.46
CA PHE A 130 11.97 19.08 19.44
C PHE A 130 12.37 19.40 18.01
N LYS A 131 12.90 20.59 17.76
CA LYS A 131 13.32 21.07 16.43
C LYS A 131 12.22 20.87 15.36
N LEU A 132 10.98 21.21 15.71
CA LEU A 132 9.79 20.93 14.89
C LEU A 132 9.92 21.45 13.46
N LYS A 133 10.47 22.69 13.31
CA LYS A 133 10.63 23.26 11.97
C LYS A 133 11.53 22.39 11.09
N GLU A 134 12.68 21.93 11.60
CA GLU A 134 13.61 21.10 10.85
C GLU A 134 12.94 19.75 10.45
N GLN A 135 12.18 19.16 11.37
CA GLN A 135 11.48 17.90 11.14
C GLN A 135 10.37 18.05 10.09
N TYR A 136 9.58 19.09 10.20
CA TYR A 136 8.48 19.35 9.25
C TYR A 136 9.01 19.75 7.87
N ASP A 137 10.11 20.48 7.78
CA ASP A 137 10.76 20.81 6.50
C ASP A 137 11.23 19.53 5.76
N VAL A 138 11.69 18.53 6.50
CA VAL A 138 12.09 17.22 5.91
C VAL A 138 10.86 16.43 5.48
N HIS A 139 9.89 16.25 6.38
CA HIS A 139 8.70 15.45 6.09
C HIS A 139 7.78 16.11 5.06
N GLY A 140 7.69 17.43 5.09
CA GLY A 140 6.96 18.20 4.09
C GLY A 140 7.50 17.93 2.67
N ARG A 141 8.82 17.95 2.49
CA ARG A 141 9.44 17.64 1.18
C ARG A 141 9.19 16.21 0.73
N ILE A 142 9.22 15.25 1.65
CA ILE A 142 8.95 13.83 1.34
C ILE A 142 7.50 13.65 0.89
N LEU A 143 6.57 14.39 1.50
CA LEU A 143 5.14 14.27 1.28
C LEU A 143 4.66 15.04 0.04
N ASP A 144 5.14 16.25 -0.17
CA ASP A 144 4.57 17.27 -1.05
C ASP A 144 4.42 16.78 -2.51
N GLN A 145 5.53 16.54 -3.19
CA GLN A 145 5.50 16.14 -4.60
C GLN A 145 4.80 14.79 -4.82
N PRO A 146 5.04 13.73 -4.03
CA PRO A 146 4.33 12.46 -4.22
C PRO A 146 2.82 12.56 -4.09
N VAL A 147 2.31 13.33 -3.12
CA VAL A 147 0.87 13.51 -2.94
C VAL A 147 0.29 14.39 -4.04
N ALA A 148 0.98 15.47 -4.43
CA ALA A 148 0.56 16.31 -5.56
C ALA A 148 0.53 15.50 -6.86
N GLY A 149 1.51 14.61 -7.08
CA GLY A 149 1.55 13.67 -8.19
C GLY A 149 0.37 12.71 -8.18
N LEU A 150 0.08 12.11 -7.03
CA LEU A 150 -1.07 11.21 -6.84
C LEU A 150 -2.40 11.89 -7.20
N LEU A 151 -2.65 13.07 -6.64
CA LEU A 151 -3.90 13.80 -6.90
C LEU A 151 -4.06 14.20 -8.37
N ARG A 152 -2.97 14.65 -9.01
CA ARG A 152 -2.99 15.01 -10.43
C ARG A 152 -3.23 13.80 -11.31
N ASP A 153 -2.57 12.68 -11.04
CA ASP A 153 -2.68 11.45 -11.82
C ASP A 153 -4.09 10.84 -11.67
N LEU A 154 -4.62 10.77 -10.44
CA LEU A 154 -6.01 10.34 -10.20
C LEU A 154 -7.01 11.22 -10.95
N LYS A 155 -6.81 12.54 -10.95
CA LYS A 155 -7.66 13.48 -11.68
C LYS A 155 -7.57 13.27 -13.19
N GLN A 156 -6.37 13.15 -13.74
CA GLN A 156 -6.15 12.97 -15.19
C GLN A 156 -6.75 11.65 -15.70
N ARG A 157 -6.82 10.64 -14.85
CA ARG A 157 -7.43 9.32 -15.17
C ARG A 157 -8.93 9.25 -14.91
N GLY A 158 -9.55 10.32 -14.40
CA GLY A 158 -10.96 10.32 -13.98
C GLY A 158 -11.22 9.54 -12.69
N LEU A 159 -10.19 9.00 -12.05
CA LEU A 159 -10.35 8.18 -10.83
C LEU A 159 -10.69 9.02 -9.59
N LEU A 160 -10.39 10.32 -9.61
CA LEU A 160 -10.65 11.19 -8.47
C LEU A 160 -12.15 11.45 -8.26
N GLU A 161 -12.98 11.24 -9.28
CA GLU A 161 -14.44 11.39 -9.17
C GLU A 161 -15.05 10.35 -8.22
N ASP A 162 -14.48 9.14 -8.19
CA ASP A 162 -14.94 8.02 -7.37
C ASP A 162 -13.97 7.68 -6.20
N THR A 163 -12.96 8.51 -5.97
CA THR A 163 -11.94 8.25 -4.95
C THR A 163 -11.85 9.40 -3.96
N LEU A 164 -12.17 9.13 -2.70
CA LEU A 164 -11.90 10.05 -1.61
C LEU A 164 -10.45 9.92 -1.13
N VAL A 165 -9.69 11.00 -1.23
CA VAL A 165 -8.33 11.07 -0.68
C VAL A 165 -8.37 11.82 0.65
N VAL A 166 -7.99 11.15 1.73
CA VAL A 166 -7.99 11.70 3.08
C VAL A 166 -6.55 11.84 3.57
N PHE A 167 -6.18 13.04 3.97
CA PHE A 167 -4.98 13.29 4.77
C PHE A 167 -5.41 13.42 6.22
N ALA A 168 -4.88 12.57 7.08
CA ALA A 168 -5.22 12.56 8.49
C ALA A 168 -3.99 12.35 9.36
N THR A 169 -4.01 12.95 10.51
CA THR A 169 -3.15 12.65 11.66
C THR A 169 -4.00 11.94 12.73
N GLU A 170 -3.47 11.78 13.92
CA GLU A 170 -4.14 11.02 14.99
C GLU A 170 -5.30 11.80 15.63
N PHE A 171 -5.07 13.04 16.08
CA PHE A 171 -6.04 13.89 16.76
C PHE A 171 -5.65 15.37 16.68
N GLY A 172 -6.57 16.24 17.04
CA GLY A 172 -6.31 17.70 17.08
C GLY A 172 -5.34 18.08 18.19
N ARG A 173 -4.63 19.20 17.99
CA ARG A 173 -3.69 19.77 18.96
C ARG A 173 -4.25 21.07 19.51
N MET A 174 -4.06 21.31 20.80
CA MET A 174 -4.33 22.61 21.39
C MET A 174 -3.31 23.64 20.91
N PRO A 175 -3.66 24.93 20.87
CA PRO A 175 -2.74 26.00 20.50
C PRO A 175 -1.73 26.32 21.63
N MET A 176 -1.14 25.29 22.19
CA MET A 176 -0.18 25.31 23.29
C MET A 176 0.99 24.43 22.93
N PHE A 177 2.16 24.77 23.42
CA PHE A 177 3.36 23.94 23.29
C PHE A 177 3.94 23.60 24.66
N GLN A 178 4.52 22.44 24.79
CA GLN A 178 5.31 22.11 25.96
C GLN A 178 6.67 22.79 25.81
N ALA A 179 7.01 23.68 26.72
CA ALA A 179 8.34 24.26 26.76
C ALA A 179 9.35 23.12 26.93
N GLY A 180 10.32 23.05 26.03
CA GLY A 180 11.40 22.08 26.14
C GLY A 180 12.21 22.32 27.41
N THR A 181 12.47 21.27 28.14
CA THR A 181 13.47 21.25 29.21
C THR A 181 14.85 21.23 28.62
#